data_05167340dbd0531e35240000e1de4cee
#
_entry.id   05167340dbd0531e35240000e1de4cee
#
_cell.length_a   1.000
_cell.length_b   1.000
_cell.length_c   1.000
_cell.angle_alpha   90.00
_cell.angle_beta   90.00
_cell.angle_gamma   90.00
#
_symmetry.space_group_name_H-M   'P 1'
#
loop_
_entity.id
_entity.type
_entity.pdbx_description
1 polymer ?
#
loop_
_entity_poly.entity_id
_entity_poly.type
_entity_poly.pdbx_seq_one_letter_code
_entity_poly.pdbx_strand_id
1 'polypeptide(L)' 'MRLYVEPMDSFVVEVSPDGRIRYEGQTELSEPTLQERRAVIYAARNEIAALTELIDALDVTRSSARNPA' A
#
# COMPACT_ATOMS: atom_id res chain seq x y z
N MET A 1 -4.36 -4.39 6.97
CA MET A 1 -3.61 -4.25 5.72
C MET A 1 -2.15 -4.01 6.02
N ARG A 2 -1.28 -4.71 5.34
CA ARG A 2 0.17 -4.57 5.56
C ARG A 2 0.76 -3.70 4.48
N LEU A 3 1.56 -2.72 4.91
CA LEU A 3 2.22 -1.79 3.99
C LEU A 3 3.71 -1.73 4.30
N TYR A 4 4.50 -1.64 3.24
CA TYR A 4 5.92 -1.37 3.35
C TYR A 4 6.10 0.14 3.31
N VAL A 5 6.59 0.70 4.42
CA VAL A 5 6.69 2.15 4.57
C VAL A 5 8.15 2.56 4.55
N GLU A 6 8.60 2.95 3.37
CA GLU A 6 10.00 3.29 3.14
C GLU A 6 10.47 4.50 3.95
N PRO A 7 9.68 5.60 4.02
CA PRO A 7 10.12 6.75 4.80
C PRO A 7 10.30 6.49 6.31
N MET A 8 9.80 5.35 6.79
CA MET A 8 9.93 4.95 8.20
C MET A 8 10.96 3.84 8.34
N ASP A 9 12.14 4.04 7.76
CA ASP A 9 13.23 3.07 7.77
C ASP A 9 12.85 1.73 7.15
N SER A 10 11.98 1.77 6.17
CA SER A 10 11.56 0.59 5.43
C SER A 10 10.88 -0.47 6.30
N PHE A 11 10.12 -0.02 7.28
CA PHE A 11 9.35 -0.94 8.12
C PHE A 11 8.09 -1.43 7.42
N VAL A 12 7.73 -2.66 7.73
CA VAL A 12 6.42 -3.19 7.38
C VAL A 12 5.46 -2.84 8.50
N VAL A 13 4.36 -2.22 8.15
CA VAL A 13 3.37 -1.73 9.10
C VAL A 13 2.03 -2.40 8.82
N GLU A 14 1.40 -2.89 9.87
CA GLU A 14 0.02 -3.39 9.79
C GLU A 14 -0.91 -2.25 10.16
N VAL A 15 -1.86 -1.97 9.27
CA VAL A 15 -2.84 -0.89 9.49
C VAL A 15 -4.21 -1.52 9.66
N SER A 16 -4.85 -1.23 10.78
CA SER A 16 -6.20 -1.73 11.05
C SER A 16 -7.26 -0.87 10.36
N PRO A 17 -8.49 -1.38 10.21
CA PRO A 17 -9.56 -0.60 9.58
C PRO A 17 -9.90 0.68 10.31
N ASP A 18 -9.61 0.78 11.61
CA ASP A 18 -9.88 1.98 12.39
C ASP A 18 -8.71 2.98 12.40
N GLY A 19 -7.67 2.70 11.61
CA GLY A 19 -6.56 3.64 11.46
C GLY A 19 -5.44 3.47 12.45
N ARG A 20 -5.46 2.44 13.28
CA ARG A 20 -4.36 2.14 14.18
C ARG A 20 -3.27 1.37 13.45
N ILE A 21 -2.06 1.48 13.95
CA ILE A 21 -0.93 0.84 13.32
C ILE A 21 -0.19 -0.05 14.29
N ARG A 22 0.53 -1.02 13.71
CA ARG A 22 1.41 -1.91 14.46
C ARG A 22 2.61 -2.21 13.59
N TYR A 23 3.79 -2.00 14.14
CA TYR A 23 5.01 -2.38 13.45
C TYR A 23 5.22 -3.87 13.50
N GLU A 24 5.91 -4.39 12.50
CA GLU A 24 6.27 -5.80 12.49
C GLU A 24 7.02 -6.16 13.77
N GLY A 25 6.60 -7.22 14.42
CA GLY A 25 7.17 -7.64 15.68
C GLY A 25 6.47 -7.11 16.91
N GLN A 26 5.60 -6.14 16.77
CA GLN A 26 4.78 -5.65 17.88
C GLN A 26 3.50 -6.46 17.99
N THR A 27 2.97 -6.54 19.20
CA THR A 27 1.75 -7.30 19.44
C THR A 27 0.51 -6.43 19.55
N GLU A 28 0.67 -5.13 19.78
CA GLU A 28 -0.46 -4.23 20.01
C GLU A 28 -0.51 -3.14 18.95
N LEU A 29 -1.74 -2.80 18.57
CA LEU A 29 -2.01 -1.65 17.71
C LEU A 29 -1.92 -0.37 18.54
N SER A 30 -1.46 0.70 17.93
CA SER A 30 -1.37 2.01 18.58
C SER A 30 -1.82 3.11 17.64
N GLU A 31 -2.17 4.26 18.23
CA GLU A 31 -2.49 5.44 17.44
C GLU A 31 -1.23 5.97 16.78
N PRO A 32 -1.24 6.22 15.47
CA PRO A 32 -0.07 6.77 14.81
C PRO A 32 0.11 8.25 15.15
N THR A 33 1.35 8.68 15.21
CA THR A 33 1.66 10.11 15.26
C THR A 33 1.28 10.73 13.91
N LEU A 34 1.29 12.06 13.86
CA LEU A 34 1.01 12.75 12.60
C LEU A 34 2.01 12.36 11.52
N GLN A 35 3.29 12.27 11.87
CA GLN A 35 4.32 11.87 10.91
C GLN A 35 4.14 10.42 10.45
N GLU A 36 3.84 9.54 11.37
CA GLU A 36 3.57 8.14 11.03
C GLU A 36 2.36 8.03 10.10
N ARG A 37 1.31 8.78 10.41
CA ARG A 37 0.11 8.79 9.59
C ARG A 37 0.42 9.25 8.17
N ARG A 38 1.19 10.32 8.03
CA ARG A 38 1.57 10.84 6.72
C ARG A 38 2.42 9.85 5.93
N ALA A 39 3.36 9.19 6.62
CA ALA A 39 4.20 8.18 5.98
C ALA A 39 3.37 6.99 5.48
N VAL A 40 2.41 6.54 6.27
CA VAL A 40 1.53 5.45 5.89
C VAL A 40 0.66 5.85 4.69
N ILE A 41 0.11 7.06 4.71
CA ILE A 41 -0.69 7.56 3.59
C ILE A 41 0.15 7.63 2.32
N TYR A 42 1.39 8.10 2.43
CA TYR A 42 2.30 8.16 1.29
C TYR A 42 2.55 6.76 0.73
N ALA A 43 2.84 5.81 1.61
CA ALA A 43 3.06 4.42 1.19
C ALA A 43 1.82 3.83 0.53
N ALA A 44 0.65 4.12 1.08
CA ALA A 44 -0.61 3.62 0.52
C ALA A 44 -0.86 4.20 -0.87
N ARG A 45 -0.58 5.48 -1.06
CA ARG A 45 -0.73 6.11 -2.38
C ARG A 45 0.22 5.51 -3.41
N ASN A 46 1.45 5.22 -3.00
CA ASN A 46 2.41 4.55 -3.89
C ASN A 46 1.92 3.16 -4.25
N GLU A 47 1.34 2.45 -3.29
CA GLU A 47 0.79 1.12 -3.54
C GLU A 47 -0.38 1.18 -4.52
N ILE A 48 -1.26 2.16 -4.37
CA ILE A 48 -2.37 2.37 -5.30
C ILE A 48 -1.84 2.63 -6.70
N ALA A 49 -0.84 3.49 -6.83
CA ALA A 49 -0.25 3.80 -8.13
C ALA A 49 0.35 2.56 -8.78
N ALA A 50 1.09 1.77 -8.00
CA ALA A 50 1.70 0.55 -8.51
C ALA A 50 0.65 -0.47 -8.95
N LEU A 51 -0.41 -0.62 -8.14
CA LEU A 51 -1.49 -1.53 -8.48
C LEU A 51 -2.26 -1.05 -9.71
N THR A 52 -2.45 0.25 -9.84
CA THR A 52 -3.11 0.82 -11.01
C THR A 52 -2.31 0.54 -12.27
N GLU A 53 -1.00 0.73 -12.22
CA GLU A 53 -0.13 0.42 -13.35
C GLU A 53 -0.20 -1.06 -13.71
N LEU A 54 -0.21 -1.93 -12.70
CA LEU A 54 -0.31 -3.36 -12.92
C LEU A 54 -1.62 -3.73 -13.61
N ILE A 55 -2.72 -3.16 -13.13
CA ILE A 55 -4.03 -3.40 -13.72
C ILE A 55 -4.06 -2.93 -15.16
N ASP A 56 -3.54 -1.73 -15.41
CA ASP A 56 -3.50 -1.18 -16.77
C ASP A 56 -2.67 -2.06 -17.69
N ALA A 57 -1.54 -2.54 -17.24
CA ALA A 57 -0.69 -3.41 -18.03
C ALA A 57 -1.40 -4.72 -18.39
N LEU A 58 -2.10 -5.29 -17.41
CA LEU A 58 -2.83 -6.54 -17.65
C LEU A 58 -4.05 -6.32 -18.54
N ASP A 59 -4.74 -5.21 -18.37
CA ASP A 59 -5.89 -4.88 -19.20
C ASP A 59 -5.48 -4.65 -20.64
N VAL A 60 -4.39 -3.94 -20.86
CA VAL A 60 -3.88 -3.70 -22.22
C VAL A 60 -3.54 -5.04 -22.89
N THR A 61 -2.87 -5.92 -22.17
CA THR A 61 -2.53 -7.24 -22.67
C THR A 61 -3.78 -8.03 -23.02
N ARG A 62 -4.76 -8.00 -22.13
CA ARG A 62 -6.02 -8.70 -22.33
C ARG A 62 -6.79 -8.13 -23.51
N SER A 63 -6.84 -6.82 -23.61
CA SER A 63 -7.54 -6.15 -24.72
C SER A 63 -6.92 -6.53 -26.05
N SER A 64 -5.61 -6.55 -26.14
CA SER A 64 -4.92 -6.97 -27.35
C SER A 64 -5.27 -8.41 -27.71
N ALA A 65 -5.33 -9.28 -26.73
CA ALA A 65 -5.66 -10.69 -26.97
C ALA A 65 -7.11 -10.87 -27.41
N ARG A 66 -8.02 -10.06 -26.88
CA ARG A 66 -9.44 -10.21 -27.16
C ARG A 66 -9.91 -9.45 -28.39
N ASN A 67 -9.11 -8.54 -28.86
CA ASN A 67 -9.48 -7.72 -30.03
C ASN A 67 -8.57 -8.01 -31.19
N PRO A 68 -8.85 -9.08 -31.91
CA PRO A 68 -7.98 -9.53 -33.00
C PRO A 68 -8.01 -8.64 -34.21
N ALA A 69 -9.01 -7.82 -34.33
CA ALA A 69 -9.18 -7.01 -35.55
C ALA A 69 -8.15 -5.90 -35.66
#